data_936cf278a9e790b468d057d19684abef
#
_entry.id   936cf278a9e790b468d057d19684abef
#
_cell.length_a   1.000
_cell.length_b   1.000
_cell.length_c   1.000
_cell.angle_alpha   90.00
_cell.angle_beta   90.00
_cell.angle_gamma   90.00
#
_symmetry.space_group_name_H-M   'P 1'
#
loop_
_entity.id
_entity.type
_entity.pdbx_description
1 polymer ?
#
loop_
_entity_poly.entity_id
_entity_poly.type
_entity_poly.pdbx_seq_one_letter_code
_entity_poly.pdbx_strand_id
1 'polypeptide(L)' 'MNLTEAVIGKEYIIKNIETNDEELDAFLFSLGCYSGEPITVISHLRGGFVVAIKDARYTIDKQLAEVILI' A
#
# COMPACT_ATOMS: atom_id res chain seq x y z
N MET A 1 -11.56 -4.55 -0.47
CA MET A 1 -11.22 -3.36 -1.24
C MET A 1 -9.71 -3.21 -1.33
N ASN A 2 -9.22 -2.42 -2.26
CA ASN A 2 -7.79 -2.19 -2.37
C ASN A 2 -7.42 -0.77 -1.95
N LEU A 3 -6.13 -0.48 -1.91
CA LEU A 3 -5.62 0.78 -1.36
C LEU A 3 -6.06 2.01 -2.17
N THR A 4 -6.40 1.85 -3.46
CA THR A 4 -6.89 2.98 -4.27
C THR A 4 -8.22 3.53 -3.77
N GLU A 5 -8.93 2.75 -2.96
CA GLU A 5 -10.24 3.11 -2.41
C GLU A 5 -10.15 3.65 -0.98
N ALA A 6 -8.95 3.72 -0.43
CA ALA A 6 -8.75 4.14 0.96
C ALA A 6 -9.10 5.61 1.18
N VAL A 7 -9.66 5.90 2.33
CA VAL A 7 -9.89 7.27 2.78
C VAL A 7 -8.55 7.85 3.25
N ILE A 8 -8.19 9.01 2.71
CA ILE A 8 -6.94 9.69 3.09
C ILE A 8 -6.96 10.00 4.59
N GLY A 9 -5.86 9.67 5.24
CA GLY A 9 -5.68 9.89 6.68
C GLY A 9 -6.21 8.79 7.57
N LYS A 10 -6.96 7.83 7.03
CA LYS A 10 -7.47 6.71 7.82
C LYS A 10 -6.51 5.54 7.78
N GLU A 11 -6.21 4.96 8.93
CA GLU A 11 -5.38 3.78 9.02
C GLU A 11 -6.19 2.52 8.68
N TYR A 12 -5.62 1.66 7.86
CA TYR A 12 -6.19 0.35 7.53
C TYR A 12 -5.17 -0.73 7.87
N ILE A 13 -5.67 -1.94 8.10
CA ILE A 13 -4.82 -3.11 8.26
C ILE A 13 -4.77 -3.84 6.92
N ILE A 14 -3.58 -4.10 6.42
CA ILE A 14 -3.39 -4.83 5.16
C ILE A 14 -3.90 -6.26 5.35
N LYS A 15 -4.81 -6.69 4.48
CA LYS A 15 -5.34 -8.04 4.49
C LYS A 15 -4.45 -9.00 3.72
N ASN A 16 -4.00 -8.56 2.55
CA ASN A 16 -3.23 -9.41 1.65
C ASN A 16 -2.60 -8.57 0.56
N ILE A 17 -1.56 -9.12 -0.07
CA ILE A 17 -0.99 -8.57 -1.30
C ILE A 17 -1.37 -9.55 -2.41
N GLU A 18 -2.19 -9.07 -3.35
CA GLU A 18 -2.76 -9.91 -4.38
C GLU A 18 -2.05 -9.72 -5.72
N THR A 19 -0.93 -10.39 -5.87
CA THR A 19 -0.13 -10.35 -7.08
C THR A 19 0.53 -11.70 -7.34
N ASN A 20 0.73 -12.02 -8.61
CA ASN A 20 1.51 -13.20 -9.02
C ASN A 20 2.96 -12.82 -9.34
N ASP A 21 3.31 -11.54 -9.19
CA ASP A 21 4.65 -11.05 -9.44
C ASP A 21 5.48 -11.13 -8.17
N GLU A 22 6.41 -12.07 -8.13
CA GLU A 22 7.26 -12.30 -6.95
C GLU A 22 8.17 -11.11 -6.65
N GLU A 23 8.63 -10.40 -7.67
CA GLU A 23 9.48 -9.22 -7.48
C GLU A 23 8.68 -8.09 -6.85
N LEU A 24 7.45 -7.89 -7.29
CA LEU A 24 6.56 -6.89 -6.75
C LEU A 24 6.23 -7.20 -5.29
N ASP A 25 5.91 -8.45 -5.01
CA ASP A 25 5.61 -8.89 -3.65
C ASP A 25 6.81 -8.69 -2.72
N ALA A 26 8.00 -9.07 -3.17
CA ALA A 26 9.23 -8.89 -2.40
C ALA A 26 9.54 -7.40 -2.16
N PHE A 27 9.29 -6.56 -3.17
CA PHE A 27 9.47 -5.12 -3.03
C PHE A 27 8.55 -4.56 -1.94
N LEU A 28 7.27 -4.89 -2.00
CA LEU A 28 6.30 -4.43 -1.00
C LEU A 28 6.65 -4.95 0.39
N PHE A 29 7.06 -6.19 0.48
CA PHE A 29 7.50 -6.77 1.74
C PHE A 29 8.67 -5.99 2.34
N SER A 30 9.61 -5.58 1.49
CA SER A 30 10.79 -4.80 1.94
C SER A 30 10.41 -3.44 2.52
N LEU A 31 9.27 -2.88 2.11
CA LEU A 31 8.76 -1.62 2.66
C LEU A 31 8.01 -1.82 3.98
N GLY A 32 7.76 -3.05 4.37
CA GLY A 32 6.90 -3.36 5.52
C GLY A 32 5.43 -3.50 5.12
N CYS A 33 5.15 -3.61 3.83
CA CYS A 33 3.78 -3.69 3.30
C CYS A 33 3.39 -5.16 3.12
N TYR A 34 2.82 -5.76 4.15
CA TYR A 34 2.38 -7.14 4.12
C TYR A 34 1.22 -7.37 5.08
N SER A 35 0.59 -8.51 4.97
CA SER A 35 -0.61 -8.88 5.73
C SER A 35 -0.42 -8.65 7.23
N GLY A 36 -1.39 -7.99 7.83
CA GLY A 36 -1.39 -7.69 9.26
C GLY A 36 -0.78 -6.35 9.64
N GLU A 37 -0.10 -5.69 8.73
CA GLU A 37 0.54 -4.42 9.00
C GLU A 37 -0.38 -3.23 8.72
N PRO A 38 -0.30 -2.15 9.52
CA PRO A 38 -1.10 -0.95 9.27
C PRO A 38 -0.51 -0.13 8.12
N ILE A 39 -1.40 0.50 7.37
CA ILE A 39 -1.05 1.40 6.28
C ILE A 39 -2.03 2.57 6.25
N THR A 40 -1.52 3.75 5.95
CA THR A 40 -2.33 4.97 5.81
C THR A 40 -1.96 5.66 4.52
N VAL A 41 -2.97 6.05 3.73
CA VAL A 41 -2.75 6.91 2.57
C VAL A 41 -2.69 8.35 3.07
N ILE A 42 -1.54 8.99 2.87
CA ILE A 42 -1.31 10.36 3.34
C ILE A 42 -1.83 11.38 2.32
N SER A 43 -1.57 11.11 1.04
CA SER A 43 -2.04 11.99 -0.02
C SER A 43 -2.18 11.25 -1.33
N HIS A 44 -2.97 11.83 -2.22
CA HIS A 44 -3.22 11.29 -3.54
C HIS A 44 -2.45 12.15 -4.55
N LEU A 45 -1.61 11.50 -5.35
CA LEU A 45 -0.82 12.14 -6.38
C LEU A 45 -1.39 11.78 -7.74
N ARG A 46 -0.96 12.50 -8.76
CA ARG A 46 -1.29 12.14 -10.14
C ARG A 46 -0.60 10.82 -10.47
N GLY A 47 -1.40 9.77 -10.62
CA GLY A 47 -0.90 8.42 -10.94
C GLY A 47 -0.34 7.64 -9.77
N GLY A 48 -0.53 8.10 -8.54
CA GLY A 48 -0.02 7.39 -7.39
C GLY A 48 -0.50 7.91 -6.04
N PHE A 49 0.16 7.41 -5.01
CA PHE A 49 -0.21 7.68 -3.61
C PHE A 49 1.04 7.82 -2.76
N VAL A 50 0.98 8.71 -1.79
CA VAL A 50 1.95 8.72 -0.69
C VAL A 50 1.33 7.92 0.45
N VAL A 51 2.06 6.91 0.92
CA VAL A 51 1.59 6.04 2.00
C VAL A 51 2.55 6.08 3.17
N ALA A 52 2.01 5.93 4.37
CA ALA A 52 2.80 5.76 5.58
C ALA A 52 2.71 4.29 6.00
N ILE A 53 3.88 3.68 6.16
CA ILE A 53 4.02 2.30 6.62
C ILE A 53 5.08 2.32 7.70
N LYS A 54 4.73 1.89 8.91
CA LYS A 54 5.63 1.98 10.07
C LYS A 54 6.08 3.42 10.26
N ASP A 55 7.37 3.68 10.36
CA ASP A 55 7.89 5.03 10.58
C ASP A 55 8.37 5.72 9.31
N ALA A 56 7.96 5.19 8.15
CA ALA A 56 8.43 5.69 6.86
C ALA A 56 7.26 6.04 5.94
N ARG A 57 7.55 6.91 4.97
CA ARG A 57 6.60 7.28 3.92
C ARG A 57 7.19 6.91 2.57
N TYR A 58 6.33 6.40 1.70
CA TYR A 58 6.72 5.97 0.37
C TYR A 58 5.72 6.48 -0.65
N THR A 59 6.23 6.76 -1.85
CA THR A 59 5.38 7.05 -3.00
C THR A 59 5.25 5.78 -3.80
N ILE A 60 4.02 5.33 -4.01
CA ILE A 60 3.73 4.14 -4.82
C ILE A 60 2.81 4.53 -5.97
N ASP A 61 2.91 3.78 -7.08
CA ASP A 61 2.04 4.03 -8.21
C ASP A 61 0.69 3.33 -8.03
N LYS A 62 -0.22 3.61 -8.95
CA LYS A 62 -1.57 3.04 -8.91
C LYS A 62 -1.55 1.52 -9.01
N GLN A 63 -0.65 0.96 -9.82
CA GLN A 63 -0.55 -0.50 -9.97
C GLN A 63 -0.20 -1.19 -8.66
N LEU A 64 0.75 -0.61 -7.91
CA LEU A 64 1.10 -1.12 -6.59
C LEU A 64 -0.06 -1.00 -5.63
N ALA A 65 -0.76 0.13 -5.64
CA ALA A 65 -1.89 0.34 -4.74
C ALA A 65 -3.04 -0.65 -5.02
N GLU A 66 -3.23 -1.04 -6.27
CA GLU A 66 -4.31 -1.96 -6.65
C GLU A 66 -4.13 -3.37 -6.09
N VAL A 67 -2.89 -3.80 -5.83
CA VAL A 67 -2.63 -5.15 -5.32
C VAL A 67 -2.60 -5.21 -3.78
N ILE A 68 -2.66 -4.07 -3.12
CA ILE A 68 -2.67 -4.02 -1.65
C ILE A 68 -4.13 -4.06 -1.19
N LEU A 69 -4.55 -5.19 -0.64
CA LEU A 69 -5.92 -5.36 -0.14
C LEU A 69 -6.01 -4.91 1.31
N ILE A 70 -7.03 -4.15 1.57
CA ILE A 70 -7.28 -3.57 2.90
C ILE A 70 -8.71 -3.82 3.37
#